data_8e7e299523ddabd573447e94973910af
#
_entry.id   8e7e299523ddabd573447e94973910af
#
_cell.length_a   1.000
_cell.length_b   1.000
_cell.length_c   1.000
_cell.angle_alpha   90.00
_cell.angle_beta   90.00
_cell.angle_gamma   90.00
#
_symmetry.space_group_name_H-M   'P 1'
#
loop_
_entity.id
_entity.type
_entity.pdbx_description
1 polymer ?
#
loop_
_entity_poly.entity_id
_entity_poly.type
_entity_poly.pdbx_seq_one_letter_code
_entity_poly.pdbx_strand_id
1 'polypeptide(L)'
;MQSAPTPHAVSPCDLRTVFRTTAADYGFLQVFFTTPRKFDLGRNRFNLTADAPTAYPRANSIAVLVYPYAPFTADERIPAYYIASNRAYHSAKKLAEALTAAGIHVEKTDIPVKMQLEAEGIGIKCRNSLIALPEFGTRIVLLTFAVREIPPETLSELLTVLPSLNTRQSECGNCSLCMKACPTGAISENGLTTERCMRLQMETAQHPDSVRAMQKTFIG
;
A
#
# COMPACT_ATOMS: atom_id res chain seq x y z
N MET A 1 -38.82 -37.17 2.63
CA MET A 1 -37.41 -36.75 2.44
C MET A 1 -37.42 -35.21 2.31
N GLN A 2 -37.15 -34.51 3.39
CA GLN A 2 -37.04 -33.05 3.37
C GLN A 2 -35.63 -32.72 2.85
N SER A 3 -35.54 -31.96 1.74
CA SER A 3 -34.30 -31.43 1.21
C SER A 3 -33.70 -30.46 2.21
N ALA A 4 -32.41 -30.68 2.58
CA ALA A 4 -31.66 -29.77 3.40
C ALA A 4 -31.61 -28.36 2.75
N PRO A 5 -31.75 -27.28 3.51
CA PRO A 5 -31.66 -25.92 2.95
C PRO A 5 -30.28 -25.71 2.35
N THR A 6 -30.23 -25.28 1.10
CA THR A 6 -29.02 -24.85 0.40
C THR A 6 -28.39 -23.70 1.22
N PRO A 7 -27.10 -23.73 1.56
CA PRO A 7 -26.49 -22.61 2.26
C PRO A 7 -26.63 -21.35 1.40
N HIS A 8 -27.26 -20.32 1.94
CA HIS A 8 -27.38 -19.02 1.31
C HIS A 8 -25.96 -18.52 0.99
N ALA A 9 -25.66 -18.34 -0.28
CA ALA A 9 -24.39 -17.71 -0.69
C ALA A 9 -24.38 -16.30 -0.10
N VAL A 10 -23.38 -16.02 0.74
CA VAL A 10 -23.19 -14.69 1.34
C VAL A 10 -22.94 -13.68 0.22
N SER A 11 -23.66 -12.56 0.26
CA SER A 11 -23.52 -11.51 -0.76
C SER A 11 -22.08 -10.96 -0.79
N PRO A 12 -21.50 -10.62 -1.97
CA PRO A 12 -20.21 -9.95 -2.04
C PRO A 12 -20.13 -8.65 -1.23
N CYS A 13 -21.23 -7.94 -1.07
CA CYS A 13 -21.34 -6.75 -0.22
C CYS A 13 -21.15 -7.11 1.26
N ASP A 14 -21.72 -8.21 1.71
CA ASP A 14 -21.57 -8.68 3.09
C ASP A 14 -20.13 -9.13 3.35
N LEU A 15 -19.49 -9.80 2.39
CA LEU A 15 -18.08 -10.22 2.50
C LEU A 15 -17.13 -9.02 2.58
N ARG A 16 -17.36 -7.95 1.80
CA ARG A 16 -16.57 -6.70 1.92
C ARG A 16 -16.72 -6.07 3.30
N THR A 17 -17.94 -6.06 3.84
CA THR A 17 -18.21 -5.54 5.19
C THR A 17 -17.49 -6.37 6.24
N VAL A 18 -17.59 -7.71 6.17
CA VAL A 18 -16.86 -8.61 7.07
C VAL A 18 -15.35 -8.37 6.96
N PHE A 19 -14.82 -8.27 5.74
CA PHE A 19 -13.40 -8.00 5.54
C PHE A 19 -12.97 -6.69 6.19
N ARG A 20 -13.69 -5.58 5.94
CA ARG A 20 -13.37 -4.25 6.46
C ARG A 20 -13.46 -4.17 7.98
N THR A 21 -14.51 -4.73 8.57
CA THR A 21 -14.66 -4.75 10.03
C THR A 21 -13.55 -5.58 10.68
N THR A 22 -13.27 -6.77 10.16
CA THR A 22 -12.16 -7.58 10.65
C THR A 22 -10.82 -6.85 10.47
N ALA A 23 -10.58 -6.18 9.34
CA ALA A 23 -9.35 -5.42 9.11
C ALA A 23 -9.18 -4.27 10.11
N ALA A 24 -10.27 -3.59 10.48
CA ALA A 24 -10.25 -2.52 11.47
C ALA A 24 -9.82 -3.01 12.85
N ASP A 25 -10.23 -4.21 13.27
CA ASP A 25 -9.82 -4.83 14.54
C ASP A 25 -8.30 -5.07 14.62
N TYR A 26 -7.64 -5.15 13.46
CA TYR A 26 -6.18 -5.29 13.35
C TYR A 26 -5.46 -3.98 12.99
N GLY A 27 -6.15 -2.83 13.05
CA GLY A 27 -5.58 -1.50 12.86
C GLY A 27 -5.48 -1.03 11.41
N PHE A 28 -6.12 -1.72 10.47
CA PHE A 28 -6.23 -1.26 9.08
C PHE A 28 -7.51 -0.41 8.94
N LEU A 29 -7.33 0.90 8.86
CA LEU A 29 -8.47 1.83 8.87
C LEU A 29 -9.17 1.95 7.52
N GLN A 30 -8.55 1.49 6.45
CA GLN A 30 -9.16 1.50 5.11
C GLN A 30 -8.74 0.27 4.31
N VAL A 31 -9.66 -0.23 3.49
CA VAL A 31 -9.43 -1.34 2.55
C VAL A 31 -10.11 -1.02 1.22
N PHE A 32 -9.35 -1.11 0.13
CA PHE A 32 -9.84 -0.98 -1.25
C PHE A 32 -9.72 -2.31 -1.97
N PHE A 33 -10.75 -2.72 -2.72
CA PHE A 33 -10.71 -3.92 -3.55
C PHE A 33 -10.52 -3.49 -5.01
N THR A 34 -9.32 -3.72 -5.54
CA THR A 34 -8.88 -3.24 -6.85
C THR A 34 -8.75 -4.39 -7.85
N THR A 35 -8.79 -4.10 -9.15
CA THR A 35 -8.61 -5.11 -10.20
C THR A 35 -7.17 -5.59 -10.25
N PRO A 36 -6.87 -6.92 -10.24
CA PRO A 36 -5.51 -7.41 -10.46
C PRO A 36 -4.96 -6.91 -11.81
N ARG A 37 -3.78 -6.29 -11.80
CA ARG A 37 -3.17 -5.68 -13.00
C ARG A 37 -1.77 -6.19 -13.26
N LYS A 38 -1.34 -6.01 -14.50
CA LYS A 38 0.04 -6.17 -14.94
C LYS A 38 0.67 -4.80 -15.11
N PHE A 39 1.91 -4.65 -14.64
CA PHE A 39 2.68 -3.42 -14.75
C PHE A 39 4.04 -3.68 -15.39
N ASP A 40 4.53 -2.72 -16.16
CA ASP A 40 5.92 -2.70 -16.55
C ASP A 40 6.74 -2.03 -15.45
N LEU A 41 7.57 -2.81 -14.78
CA LEU A 41 8.40 -2.34 -13.67
C LEU A 41 9.80 -1.91 -14.11
N GLY A 42 10.12 -2.02 -15.40
CA GLY A 42 11.47 -1.77 -15.88
C GLY A 42 12.51 -2.57 -15.09
N ARG A 43 13.44 -1.89 -14.41
CA ARG A 43 14.38 -2.54 -13.49
C ARG A 43 13.67 -2.81 -12.14
N ASN A 44 13.12 -4.01 -11.99
CA ASN A 44 12.46 -4.44 -10.75
C ASN A 44 13.50 -4.77 -9.67
N ARG A 45 13.96 -3.74 -8.94
CA ARG A 45 14.98 -3.88 -7.88
C ARG A 45 14.45 -4.48 -6.58
N PHE A 46 13.12 -4.54 -6.40
CA PHE A 46 12.47 -4.98 -5.17
C PHE A 46 11.84 -6.36 -5.28
N ASN A 47 12.07 -7.09 -6.39
CA ASN A 47 11.45 -8.39 -6.67
C ASN A 47 9.91 -8.36 -6.55
N LEU A 48 9.30 -7.26 -6.98
CA LEU A 48 7.85 -7.12 -6.95
C LEU A 48 7.21 -8.01 -8.02
N THR A 49 6.03 -8.53 -7.73
CA THR A 49 5.21 -9.26 -8.69
C THR A 49 4.61 -8.29 -9.71
N ALA A 50 5.15 -8.28 -10.92
CA ALA A 50 4.74 -7.38 -11.99
C ALA A 50 3.40 -7.76 -12.64
N ASP A 51 3.09 -9.05 -12.68
CA ASP A 51 1.93 -9.64 -13.35
C ASP A 51 1.04 -10.34 -12.31
N ALA A 52 0.20 -9.55 -11.64
CA ALA A 52 -0.69 -10.07 -10.61
C ALA A 52 -1.73 -11.08 -11.15
N PRO A 53 -2.36 -10.90 -12.33
CA PRO A 53 -3.24 -11.90 -12.90
C PRO A 53 -2.59 -13.28 -13.10
N THR A 54 -1.34 -13.31 -13.55
CA THR A 54 -0.63 -14.59 -13.76
C THR A 54 -0.16 -15.19 -12.43
N ALA A 55 0.32 -14.38 -11.50
CA ALA A 55 0.83 -14.85 -10.21
C ALA A 55 -0.29 -15.33 -9.27
N TYR A 56 -1.44 -14.68 -9.34
CA TYR A 56 -2.60 -14.98 -8.47
C TYR A 56 -3.85 -15.32 -9.31
N PRO A 57 -3.86 -16.42 -10.08
CA PRO A 57 -4.90 -16.71 -11.08
C PRO A 57 -6.28 -17.00 -10.47
N ARG A 58 -6.36 -17.20 -9.17
CA ARG A 58 -7.62 -17.42 -8.45
C ARG A 58 -8.14 -16.17 -7.75
N ALA A 59 -7.42 -15.07 -7.82
CA ALA A 59 -7.84 -13.83 -7.20
C ALA A 59 -8.85 -13.08 -8.09
N ASN A 60 -10.01 -12.76 -7.53
CA ASN A 60 -10.95 -11.85 -8.17
C ASN A 60 -10.55 -10.39 -7.97
N SER A 61 -9.93 -10.08 -6.82
CA SER A 61 -9.45 -8.72 -6.54
C SER A 61 -8.13 -8.71 -5.76
N ILE A 62 -7.52 -7.52 -5.72
CA ILE A 62 -6.44 -7.19 -4.81
C ILE A 62 -7.00 -6.27 -3.72
N ALA A 63 -7.02 -6.73 -2.48
CA ALA A 63 -7.33 -5.89 -1.34
C ALA A 63 -6.08 -5.08 -0.96
N VAL A 64 -6.20 -3.76 -1.01
CA VAL A 64 -5.16 -2.83 -0.54
C VAL A 64 -5.53 -2.37 0.85
N LEU A 65 -4.70 -2.70 1.82
CA LEU A 65 -4.86 -2.46 3.24
C LEU A 65 -4.08 -1.20 3.63
N VAL A 66 -4.73 -0.26 4.30
CA VAL A 66 -4.13 1.02 4.74
C VAL A 66 -3.95 0.99 6.25
N TYR A 67 -2.69 1.03 6.69
CA TYR A 67 -2.31 1.09 8.10
C TYR A 67 -1.67 2.46 8.38
N PRO A 68 -2.37 3.39 9.05
CA PRO A 68 -1.83 4.71 9.36
C PRO A 68 -0.84 4.65 10.51
N TYR A 69 0.04 5.64 10.61
CA TYR A 69 0.96 5.79 11.73
C TYR A 69 1.16 7.24 12.15
N ALA A 70 1.46 7.44 13.43
CA ALA A 70 1.74 8.74 14.00
C ALA A 70 3.04 9.34 13.44
N PRO A 71 3.20 10.66 13.49
CA PRO A 71 4.49 11.30 13.22
C PRO A 71 5.59 10.76 14.14
N PHE A 72 6.82 10.84 13.66
CA PHE A 72 8.01 10.57 14.46
C PHE A 72 8.08 11.55 15.64
N THR A 73 8.39 11.04 16.84
CA THR A 73 8.74 11.85 18.01
C THR A 73 10.25 11.90 18.14
N ALA A 74 10.79 13.04 18.63
CA ALA A 74 12.23 13.27 18.71
C ALA A 74 12.99 12.24 19.57
N ASP A 75 12.29 11.55 20.45
CA ASP A 75 12.88 10.55 21.37
C ASP A 75 12.97 9.14 20.76
N GLU A 76 12.39 8.91 19.60
CA GLU A 76 12.42 7.61 18.94
C GLU A 76 13.69 7.45 18.11
N ARG A 77 14.51 6.45 18.43
CA ARG A 77 15.72 6.10 17.68
C ARG A 77 15.43 5.38 16.36
N ILE A 78 14.25 4.82 16.23
CA ILE A 78 13.82 4.08 15.03
C ILE A 78 12.75 4.91 14.32
N PRO A 79 12.89 5.16 13.01
CA PRO A 79 11.86 5.88 12.26
C PRO A 79 10.47 5.25 12.42
N ALA A 80 9.46 6.07 12.68
CA ALA A 80 8.08 5.64 12.92
C ALA A 80 7.54 4.72 11.81
N TYR A 81 7.95 4.92 10.57
CA TYR A 81 7.60 4.05 9.44
C TYR A 81 8.04 2.59 9.66
N TYR A 82 9.26 2.34 10.17
CA TYR A 82 9.74 0.97 10.39
C TYR A 82 8.97 0.27 11.50
N ILE A 83 8.66 0.98 12.57
CA ILE A 83 7.83 0.46 13.67
C ILE A 83 6.43 0.12 13.13
N ALA A 84 5.82 1.05 12.41
CA ALA A 84 4.50 0.88 11.82
C ALA A 84 4.47 -0.26 10.80
N SER A 85 5.48 -0.35 9.94
CA SER A 85 5.60 -1.41 8.93
C SER A 85 5.70 -2.80 9.57
N ASN A 86 6.48 -2.93 10.65
CA ASN A 86 6.59 -4.18 11.38
C ASN A 86 5.25 -4.56 12.05
N ARG A 87 4.60 -3.60 12.73
CA ARG A 87 3.27 -3.81 13.33
C ARG A 87 2.23 -4.20 12.28
N ALA A 88 2.15 -3.47 11.17
CA ALA A 88 1.22 -3.75 10.07
C ALA A 88 1.45 -5.16 9.49
N TYR A 89 2.71 -5.59 9.33
CA TYR A 89 3.04 -6.93 8.86
C TYR A 89 2.50 -8.03 9.80
N HIS A 90 2.71 -7.88 11.11
CA HIS A 90 2.19 -8.84 12.09
C HIS A 90 0.67 -8.80 12.19
N SER A 91 0.06 -7.61 12.11
CA SER A 91 -1.40 -7.45 12.03
C SER A 91 -1.98 -8.12 10.79
N ALA A 92 -1.35 -7.96 9.62
CA ALA A 92 -1.79 -8.58 8.38
C ALA A 92 -1.77 -10.11 8.44
N LYS A 93 -0.75 -10.71 9.12
CA LYS A 93 -0.70 -12.16 9.31
C LYS A 93 -1.91 -12.65 10.11
N LYS A 94 -2.20 -12.01 11.25
CA LYS A 94 -3.36 -12.35 12.08
C LYS A 94 -4.69 -12.11 11.36
N LEU A 95 -4.77 -11.01 10.59
CA LEU A 95 -5.93 -10.70 9.76
C LEU A 95 -6.19 -11.80 8.73
N ALA A 96 -5.15 -12.29 8.05
CA ALA A 96 -5.29 -13.36 7.06
C ALA A 96 -5.85 -14.66 7.69
N GLU A 97 -5.41 -15.00 8.91
CA GLU A 97 -5.92 -16.13 9.67
C GLU A 97 -7.41 -15.94 10.03
N ALA A 98 -7.80 -14.76 10.51
CA ALA A 98 -9.18 -14.43 10.86
C ALA A 98 -10.11 -14.40 9.64
N LEU A 99 -9.67 -13.84 8.52
CA LEU A 99 -10.43 -13.83 7.26
C LEU A 99 -10.64 -15.26 6.73
N THR A 100 -9.60 -16.09 6.78
CA THR A 100 -9.71 -17.50 6.37
C THR A 100 -10.71 -18.25 7.24
N ALA A 101 -10.71 -18.02 8.55
CA ALA A 101 -11.71 -18.59 9.45
C ALA A 101 -13.14 -18.11 9.15
N ALA A 102 -13.29 -16.90 8.61
CA ALA A 102 -14.58 -16.36 8.15
C ALA A 102 -14.95 -16.80 6.71
N GLY A 103 -14.19 -17.70 6.08
CA GLY A 103 -14.44 -18.20 4.74
C GLY A 103 -13.96 -17.29 3.61
N ILE A 104 -13.14 -16.28 3.91
CA ILE A 104 -12.54 -15.37 2.91
C ILE A 104 -11.08 -15.79 2.71
N HIS A 105 -10.78 -16.33 1.52
CA HIS A 105 -9.42 -16.79 1.21
C HIS A 105 -8.56 -15.63 0.71
N VAL A 106 -7.49 -15.37 1.43
CA VAL A 106 -6.53 -14.32 1.11
C VAL A 106 -5.12 -14.87 1.01
N GLU A 107 -4.34 -14.30 0.10
CA GLU A 107 -2.93 -14.59 -0.07
C GLU A 107 -2.14 -13.27 -0.06
N LYS A 108 -1.08 -13.18 0.76
CA LYS A 108 -0.23 -11.98 0.78
C LYS A 108 0.45 -11.81 -0.56
N THR A 109 0.47 -10.57 -1.06
CA THR A 109 1.13 -10.25 -2.34
C THR A 109 2.22 -9.22 -2.16
N ASP A 110 3.18 -9.21 -3.11
CA ASP A 110 4.25 -8.21 -3.21
C ASP A 110 4.13 -7.45 -4.54
N ILE A 111 2.93 -6.99 -4.88
CA ILE A 111 2.67 -6.20 -6.09
C ILE A 111 3.11 -4.73 -5.92
N PRO A 112 3.28 -3.97 -7.02
CA PRO A 112 3.60 -2.54 -6.96
C PRO A 112 2.38 -1.71 -6.53
N VAL A 113 2.03 -1.78 -5.25
CA VAL A 113 0.78 -1.24 -4.67
C VAL A 113 0.54 0.23 -4.99
N LYS A 114 1.60 1.06 -5.10
CA LYS A 114 1.45 2.48 -5.46
C LYS A 114 0.99 2.66 -6.90
N MET A 115 1.51 1.85 -7.82
CA MET A 115 1.04 1.84 -9.21
C MET A 115 -0.38 1.29 -9.32
N GLN A 116 -0.72 0.30 -8.48
CA GLN A 116 -2.06 -0.25 -8.39
C GLN A 116 -3.08 0.82 -7.99
N LEU A 117 -2.81 1.60 -6.93
CA LEU A 117 -3.67 2.69 -6.49
C LEU A 117 -3.76 3.83 -7.52
N GLU A 118 -2.64 4.21 -8.13
CA GLU A 118 -2.58 5.23 -9.19
C GLU A 118 -3.45 4.83 -10.39
N ALA A 119 -3.41 3.56 -10.81
CA ALA A 119 -4.20 3.05 -11.92
C ALA A 119 -5.71 3.03 -11.64
N GLU A 120 -6.11 2.93 -10.38
CA GLU A 120 -7.52 3.01 -9.95
C GLU A 120 -7.96 4.45 -9.62
N GLY A 121 -7.07 5.43 -9.75
CA GLY A 121 -7.36 6.82 -9.37
C GLY A 121 -7.48 7.03 -7.87
N ILE A 122 -6.95 6.12 -7.06
CA ILE A 122 -6.99 6.18 -5.59
C ILE A 122 -5.73 6.86 -5.08
N GLY A 123 -5.90 8.04 -4.49
CA GLY A 123 -4.79 8.82 -3.93
C GLY A 123 -3.99 9.61 -4.98
N ILE A 124 -3.01 10.33 -4.49
CA ILE A 124 -2.18 11.25 -5.27
C ILE A 124 -0.73 10.82 -5.19
N LYS A 125 -0.09 10.63 -6.33
CA LYS A 125 1.35 10.39 -6.40
C LYS A 125 2.12 11.67 -6.08
N CYS A 126 2.90 11.61 -5.01
CA CYS A 126 3.70 12.74 -4.56
C CYS A 126 5.09 12.76 -5.22
N ARG A 127 5.77 13.93 -5.21
CA ARG A 127 7.15 14.10 -5.74
C ARG A 127 8.15 13.13 -5.12
N ASN A 128 7.96 12.74 -3.88
CA ASN A 128 8.80 11.75 -3.18
C ASN A 128 8.46 10.29 -3.52
N SER A 129 7.65 10.05 -4.55
CA SER A 129 7.17 8.73 -4.97
C SER A 129 6.33 7.98 -3.93
N LEU A 130 5.80 8.68 -2.94
CA LEU A 130 4.76 8.13 -2.06
C LEU A 130 3.38 8.39 -2.65
N ILE A 131 2.39 7.61 -2.21
CA ILE A 131 0.97 7.89 -2.44
C ILE A 131 0.44 8.61 -1.19
N ALA A 132 -0.22 9.74 -1.41
CA ALA A 132 -1.03 10.40 -0.40
C ALA A 132 -2.49 9.97 -0.58
N LEU A 133 -3.08 9.43 0.46
CA LEU A 133 -4.52 9.20 0.50
C LEU A 133 -5.20 10.39 1.17
N PRO A 134 -6.40 10.80 0.72
CA PRO A 134 -7.23 11.73 1.47
C PRO A 134 -7.33 11.26 2.92
N GLU A 135 -7.45 12.15 3.88
CA GLU A 135 -7.54 11.88 5.32
C GLU A 135 -6.24 11.38 5.99
N PHE A 136 -5.42 10.55 5.31
CA PHE A 136 -4.22 9.94 5.89
C PHE A 136 -2.91 10.61 5.43
N GLY A 137 -2.92 11.31 4.30
CA GLY A 137 -1.72 11.82 3.67
C GLY A 137 -0.75 10.69 3.29
N THR A 138 0.55 10.91 3.46
CA THR A 138 1.61 9.92 3.12
C THR A 138 2.05 9.07 4.32
N ARG A 139 1.48 9.28 5.52
CA ARG A 139 1.84 8.51 6.72
C ARG A 139 1.05 7.23 6.84
N ILE A 140 1.23 6.36 5.88
CA ILE A 140 0.54 5.08 5.75
C ILE A 140 1.53 3.97 5.40
N VAL A 141 1.26 2.78 5.91
CA VAL A 141 1.83 1.53 5.41
C VAL A 141 0.76 0.87 4.56
N LEU A 142 1.15 0.46 3.36
CA LEU A 142 0.29 -0.21 2.40
C LEU A 142 0.69 -1.68 2.34
N LEU A 143 -0.25 -2.58 2.55
CA LEU A 143 -0.09 -4.02 2.35
C LEU A 143 -1.17 -4.52 1.40
N THR A 144 -0.95 -5.67 0.77
CA THR A 144 -1.87 -6.19 -0.24
C THR A 144 -2.13 -7.67 -0.06
N PHE A 145 -3.40 -8.05 -0.30
CA PHE A 145 -3.83 -9.43 -0.39
C PHE A 145 -4.51 -9.69 -1.73
N ALA A 146 -4.20 -10.81 -2.35
CA ALA A 146 -5.03 -11.39 -3.40
C ALA A 146 -6.25 -12.04 -2.74
N VAL A 147 -7.47 -11.73 -3.20
CA VAL A 147 -8.74 -12.17 -2.59
C VAL A 147 -9.57 -12.89 -3.62
N ARG A 148 -10.15 -14.06 -3.26
CA ARG A 148 -10.93 -14.88 -4.16
C ARG A 148 -12.40 -14.51 -4.24
N GLU A 149 -13.04 -14.33 -3.10
CA GLU A 149 -14.50 -14.28 -2.99
C GLU A 149 -15.06 -12.89 -3.26
N ILE A 150 -14.22 -11.86 -3.21
CA ILE A 150 -14.64 -10.47 -3.31
C ILE A 150 -14.21 -9.90 -4.65
N PRO A 151 -15.15 -9.43 -5.50
CA PRO A 151 -14.81 -8.75 -6.74
C PRO A 151 -14.25 -7.34 -6.50
N PRO A 152 -13.55 -6.74 -7.49
CA PRO A 152 -13.10 -5.35 -7.41
C PRO A 152 -14.27 -4.39 -7.20
N GLU A 153 -13.98 -3.25 -6.59
CA GLU A 153 -14.94 -2.16 -6.45
C GLU A 153 -14.95 -1.31 -7.72
N THR A 154 -16.14 -0.86 -8.08
CA THR A 154 -16.30 0.18 -9.10
C THR A 154 -15.89 1.54 -8.52
N LEU A 155 -15.61 2.50 -9.40
CA LEU A 155 -15.30 3.86 -8.96
C LEU A 155 -16.40 4.47 -8.08
N SER A 156 -17.68 4.21 -8.41
CA SER A 156 -18.81 4.69 -7.62
C SER A 156 -18.84 4.09 -6.21
N GLU A 157 -18.52 2.80 -6.06
CA GLU A 157 -18.42 2.15 -4.76
C GLU A 157 -17.24 2.70 -3.95
N LEU A 158 -16.07 2.91 -4.59
CA LEU A 158 -14.90 3.53 -3.96
C LEU A 158 -15.20 4.95 -3.45
N LEU A 159 -15.95 5.75 -4.22
CA LEU A 159 -16.37 7.09 -3.83
C LEU A 159 -17.35 7.09 -2.65
N THR A 160 -18.13 6.04 -2.47
CA THR A 160 -18.98 5.86 -1.27
C THR A 160 -18.15 5.62 -0.02
N VAL A 161 -17.08 4.85 -0.15
CA VAL A 161 -16.17 4.51 0.97
C VAL A 161 -15.22 5.66 1.29
N LEU A 162 -14.81 6.43 0.29
CA LEU A 162 -13.89 7.55 0.41
C LEU A 162 -14.38 8.73 -0.45
N PRO A 163 -15.41 9.48 0.00
CA PRO A 163 -15.99 10.60 -0.75
C PRO A 163 -14.96 11.68 -1.13
N SER A 164 -13.92 11.85 -0.33
CA SER A 164 -12.83 12.78 -0.55
C SER A 164 -11.94 12.46 -1.77
N LEU A 165 -12.08 11.27 -2.40
CA LEU A 165 -11.46 10.99 -3.71
C LEU A 165 -11.95 11.94 -4.80
N ASN A 166 -13.18 12.47 -4.70
CA ASN A 166 -13.72 13.46 -5.63
C ASN A 166 -13.06 14.84 -5.51
N THR A 167 -12.55 15.18 -4.33
CA THR A 167 -11.78 16.39 -4.13
C THR A 167 -10.32 16.06 -4.47
N ARG A 168 -9.97 16.05 -5.74
CA ARG A 168 -8.56 16.10 -6.17
C ARG A 168 -7.93 17.32 -5.53
N GLN A 169 -7.47 17.16 -4.30
CA GLN A 169 -6.46 18.07 -3.79
C GLN A 169 -5.29 17.91 -4.72
N SER A 170 -5.12 18.94 -5.52
CA SER A 170 -4.04 19.05 -6.48
C SER A 170 -2.77 18.50 -5.86
N GLU A 171 -2.03 17.80 -6.68
CA GLU A 171 -0.58 17.70 -6.71
C GLU A 171 0.12 18.42 -5.56
N CYS A 172 1.35 18.07 -5.26
CA CYS A 172 2.16 18.72 -4.19
C CYS A 172 2.16 20.27 -4.23
N GLY A 173 1.59 20.90 -5.25
CA GLY A 173 1.50 22.34 -5.41
C GLY A 173 2.84 23.02 -5.11
N ASN A 174 2.84 24.05 -4.25
CA ASN A 174 4.04 24.77 -3.82
C ASN A 174 4.77 24.10 -2.63
N CYS A 175 4.34 22.91 -2.18
CA CYS A 175 5.00 22.20 -1.08
C CYS A 175 6.40 21.71 -1.51
N SER A 176 7.43 22.07 -0.74
CA SER A 176 8.84 21.68 -1.00
C SER A 176 9.46 20.89 0.16
N LEU A 177 8.68 20.44 1.14
CA LEU A 177 9.21 19.83 2.37
C LEU A 177 10.06 18.60 2.10
N CYS A 178 9.60 17.68 1.25
CA CYS A 178 10.37 16.47 0.93
C CYS A 178 11.64 16.76 0.14
N MET A 179 11.63 17.81 -0.71
CA MET A 179 12.82 18.24 -1.46
C MET A 179 13.88 18.81 -0.50
N LYS A 180 13.46 19.67 0.43
CA LYS A 180 14.36 20.28 1.43
C LYS A 180 14.90 19.26 2.41
N ALA A 181 14.11 18.24 2.76
CA ALA A 181 14.51 17.18 3.69
C ALA A 181 15.37 16.09 3.03
N CYS A 182 15.45 16.02 1.71
CA CYS A 182 16.22 14.96 1.03
C CYS A 182 17.72 15.27 1.07
N PRO A 183 18.54 14.50 1.82
CA PRO A 183 19.96 14.81 2.01
C PRO A 183 20.79 14.65 0.74
N THR A 184 20.33 13.84 -0.22
CA THR A 184 21.01 13.59 -1.50
C THR A 184 20.48 14.48 -2.63
N GLY A 185 19.44 15.29 -2.38
CA GLY A 185 18.75 16.05 -3.42
C GLY A 185 18.15 15.14 -4.51
N ALA A 186 17.79 13.90 -4.16
CA ALA A 186 17.16 12.97 -5.09
C ALA A 186 15.72 13.36 -5.44
N ILE A 187 15.08 14.19 -4.63
CA ILE A 187 13.71 14.66 -4.84
C ILE A 187 13.75 16.09 -5.38
N SER A 188 13.15 16.30 -6.52
CA SER A 188 13.06 17.60 -7.21
C SER A 188 11.61 17.91 -7.58
N GLU A 189 11.38 19.06 -8.22
CA GLU A 189 10.06 19.40 -8.78
C GLU A 189 9.59 18.37 -9.83
N ASN A 190 10.53 17.75 -10.54
CA ASN A 190 10.28 16.72 -11.55
C ASN A 190 10.12 15.31 -10.97
N GLY A 191 10.12 15.16 -9.62
CA GLY A 191 9.99 13.87 -8.96
C GLY A 191 11.31 13.30 -8.43
N LEU A 192 11.38 11.97 -8.34
CA LEU A 192 12.51 11.23 -7.75
C LEU A 192 13.53 10.81 -8.81
N THR A 193 14.79 11.21 -8.60
CA THR A 193 15.96 10.71 -9.35
C THR A 193 16.52 9.48 -8.64
N THR A 194 16.34 8.31 -9.24
CA THR A 194 16.68 7.01 -8.63
C THR A 194 18.17 6.85 -8.33
N GLU A 195 19.02 7.40 -9.19
CA GLU A 195 20.48 7.34 -9.08
C GLU A 195 21.01 8.10 -7.86
N ARG A 196 20.24 9.06 -7.37
CA ARG A 196 20.56 9.87 -6.19
C ARG A 196 19.83 9.40 -4.94
N CYS A 197 18.88 8.47 -5.07
CA CYS A 197 18.06 8.02 -3.94
C CYS A 197 18.86 7.07 -3.05
N MET A 198 19.18 7.51 -1.84
CA MET A 198 19.92 6.70 -0.86
C MET A 198 19.23 5.35 -0.60
N ARG A 199 17.91 5.32 -0.46
CA ARG A 199 17.16 4.09 -0.23
C ARG A 199 17.30 3.08 -1.39
N LEU A 200 17.26 3.56 -2.62
CA LEU A 200 17.41 2.71 -3.81
C LEU A 200 18.86 2.25 -3.98
N GLN A 201 19.83 3.09 -3.62
CA GLN A 201 21.24 2.73 -3.69
C GLN A 201 21.67 1.73 -2.60
N MET A 202 21.03 1.73 -1.45
CA MET A 202 21.30 0.74 -0.39
C MET A 202 21.04 -0.72 -0.82
N GLU A 203 20.24 -0.92 -1.84
CA GLU A 203 19.91 -2.26 -2.37
C GLU A 203 20.82 -2.68 -3.53
N THR A 204 21.76 -1.83 -3.93
CA THR A 204 22.76 -2.14 -4.95
C THR A 204 24.12 -2.42 -4.31
N ALA A 205 24.86 -3.40 -4.84
CA ALA A 205 26.22 -3.72 -4.36
C ALA A 205 27.23 -2.57 -4.59
N GLN A 206 26.91 -1.62 -5.47
CA GLN A 206 27.75 -0.48 -5.81
C GLN A 206 27.03 0.82 -5.42
N HIS A 207 27.54 1.47 -4.37
CA HIS A 207 27.06 2.80 -3.97
C HIS A 207 27.98 3.90 -4.52
N PRO A 208 27.42 4.98 -5.09
CA PRO A 208 28.21 6.20 -5.35
C PRO A 208 28.88 6.69 -4.05
N ASP A 209 30.09 7.20 -4.13
CA ASP A 209 30.85 7.66 -2.96
C ASP A 209 30.13 8.73 -2.15
N SER A 210 29.35 9.59 -2.80
CA SER A 210 28.50 10.58 -2.15
C SER A 210 27.45 9.94 -1.23
N VAL A 211 26.86 8.81 -1.64
CA VAL A 211 25.88 8.07 -0.84
C VAL A 211 26.56 7.37 0.34
N ARG A 212 27.75 6.79 0.13
CA ARG A 212 28.55 6.18 1.20
C ARG A 212 28.95 7.19 2.27
N ALA A 213 29.38 8.39 1.87
CA ALA A 213 29.74 9.46 2.80
C ALA A 213 28.54 9.86 3.67
N MET A 214 27.34 9.99 3.07
CA MET A 214 26.13 10.32 3.81
C MET A 214 25.67 9.19 4.72
N GLN A 215 25.79 7.92 4.31
CA GLN A 215 25.45 6.78 5.17
C GLN A 215 26.29 6.79 6.46
N LYS A 216 27.57 7.10 6.39
CA LYS A 216 28.44 7.22 7.58
C LYS A 216 27.97 8.33 8.53
N THR A 217 27.41 9.40 8.02
CA THR A 217 26.93 10.54 8.83
C THR A 217 25.61 10.21 9.54
N PHE A 218 24.78 9.29 9.00
CA PHE A 218 23.46 8.95 9.57
C PHE A 218 23.47 7.67 10.43
N ILE A 219 24.50 6.84 10.35
CA ILE A 219 24.61 5.56 11.08
C ILE A 219 25.65 5.64 12.21
N GLY A 220 26.50 6.66 12.21
CA GLY A 220 27.43 6.99 13.31
C GLY A 220 26.74 7.81 14.35
#